data_04e88d2bb69e4ce0b7c3198e92ef8102
#
_entry.id   04e88d2bb69e4ce0b7c3198e92ef8102
#
_cell.length_a   1.000
_cell.length_b   1.000
_cell.length_c   1.000
_cell.angle_alpha   90.00
_cell.angle_beta   90.00
_cell.angle_gamma   90.00
#
_symmetry.space_group_name_H-M   'P 1'
#
loop_
_entity.id
_entity.type
_entity.pdbx_description
1 polymer ?
#
loop_
_entity_poly.entity_id
_entity_poly.type
_entity_poly.pdbx_seq_one_letter_code
_entity_poly.pdbx_strand_id
1 'polypeptide(L)'
;MTRYLLALAWTAAGLLPLPAQAADKVKIGFISTLSGPSAALGIDIRDAFLLSVKLNGGKLGGLPAEVIVGDDQFKPDVGRQLAEKNIKLDKVDFLTGFVFSNIMLASVPVAFENKVIYVSPNAAPSPLAGKQCNPYFFAASWPNDAYHEAAGQYATTKGYQAVYMLAPNYQAGKDSLEGFKRFYKGRVAGEVYTQLGQLDYSAELAQVRAAKPEAVYIFLPGGMGVNFIKQFVAAGLSKDIQLITPGFSSDQDIIRAVGDPMLGIFDAAHWALDLDNAANKKFVAEFEKEYKRLPTVYASQGYDTALLIDSAVREVKGRIENTEGVRMALKSAKFQSVRGPFRFNRNQYPIQNYYLRVVGKDSQGRLVNRTMGTIFKDRGDAYVDECPMK
;
A
#
# COMPACT_ATOMS: atom_id res chain seq x y z
N MET A 1 52.62 -47.91 -54.95
CA MET A 1 51.57 -48.02 -53.86
C MET A 1 51.65 -46.76 -53.02
N THR A 2 50.84 -45.72 -53.33
CA THR A 2 50.90 -44.43 -52.72
C THR A 2 49.60 -44.26 -51.90
N ARG A 3 49.72 -44.20 -50.53
CA ARG A 3 48.59 -44.01 -49.63
C ARG A 3 48.37 -42.51 -49.39
N TYR A 4 47.17 -42.00 -49.80
CA TYR A 4 46.70 -40.68 -49.47
C TYR A 4 46.02 -40.73 -48.09
N LEU A 5 46.52 -39.93 -47.13
CA LEU A 5 45.87 -39.64 -45.84
C LEU A 5 45.00 -38.40 -46.02
N LEU A 6 43.66 -38.56 -45.92
CA LEU A 6 42.71 -37.45 -45.79
C LEU A 6 42.68 -37.00 -44.31
N ALA A 7 43.09 -35.77 -44.05
CA ALA A 7 42.91 -35.10 -42.74
C ALA A 7 41.53 -34.43 -42.72
N LEU A 8 40.59 -34.93 -41.88
CA LEU A 8 39.32 -34.22 -41.55
C LEU A 8 39.63 -33.08 -40.57
N ALA A 9 39.49 -31.85 -41.04
CA ALA A 9 39.47 -30.67 -40.18
C ALA A 9 38.06 -30.48 -39.57
N TRP A 10 37.91 -30.71 -38.29
CA TRP A 10 36.73 -30.36 -37.52
C TRP A 10 36.74 -28.85 -37.22
N THR A 11 35.89 -28.07 -37.89
CA THR A 11 35.59 -26.68 -37.55
C THR A 11 34.68 -26.66 -36.34
N ALA A 12 35.20 -26.39 -35.17
CA ALA A 12 34.38 -26.06 -33.97
C ALA A 12 33.76 -24.67 -34.19
N ALA A 13 32.51 -24.65 -34.66
CA ALA A 13 31.70 -23.44 -34.67
C ALA A 13 31.39 -23.07 -33.20
N GLY A 14 32.12 -22.10 -32.62
CA GLY A 14 31.84 -21.54 -31.33
C GLY A 14 30.47 -20.85 -31.34
N LEU A 15 29.51 -21.41 -30.62
CA LEU A 15 28.27 -20.75 -30.28
C LEU A 15 28.60 -19.52 -29.40
N LEU A 16 28.73 -18.35 -30.04
CA LEU A 16 28.78 -17.09 -29.32
C LEU A 16 27.40 -16.91 -28.67
N PRO A 17 27.30 -16.64 -27.33
CA PRO A 17 26.02 -16.33 -26.71
C PRO A 17 25.50 -15.07 -27.36
N LEU A 18 24.31 -15.16 -27.96
CA LEU A 18 23.56 -13.99 -28.43
C LEU A 18 23.38 -13.05 -27.23
N PRO A 19 23.66 -11.75 -27.35
CA PRO A 19 23.39 -10.80 -26.27
C PRO A 19 21.89 -10.86 -25.98
N ALA A 20 21.53 -11.10 -24.72
CA ALA A 20 20.16 -11.00 -24.26
C ALA A 20 19.65 -9.61 -24.65
N GLN A 21 18.68 -9.54 -25.54
CA GLN A 21 18.13 -8.30 -26.04
C GLN A 21 17.24 -7.71 -24.92
N ALA A 22 17.49 -6.45 -24.55
CA ALA A 22 16.64 -5.76 -23.59
C ALA A 22 15.20 -5.75 -24.11
N ALA A 23 14.22 -5.84 -23.21
CA ALA A 23 12.80 -5.80 -23.59
C ALA A 23 12.45 -4.48 -24.29
N ASP A 24 11.55 -4.53 -25.26
CA ASP A 24 11.10 -3.33 -26.00
C ASP A 24 10.23 -2.41 -25.12
N LYS A 25 9.58 -2.96 -24.10
CA LYS A 25 8.69 -2.24 -23.16
C LYS A 25 8.56 -2.99 -21.85
N VAL A 26 8.04 -2.30 -20.82
CA VAL A 26 7.63 -2.89 -19.53
C VAL A 26 6.11 -2.97 -19.48
N LYS A 27 5.56 -4.16 -19.25
CA LYS A 27 4.12 -4.39 -19.11
C LYS A 27 3.75 -4.52 -17.64
N ILE A 28 2.80 -3.69 -17.18
CA ILE A 28 2.30 -3.66 -15.81
C ILE A 28 0.84 -4.07 -15.80
N GLY A 29 0.51 -5.16 -15.09
CA GLY A 29 -0.87 -5.46 -14.71
C GLY A 29 -1.25 -4.65 -13.47
N PHE A 30 -2.10 -3.65 -13.64
CA PHE A 30 -2.59 -2.81 -12.56
C PHE A 30 -4.04 -3.15 -12.24
N ILE A 31 -4.28 -3.87 -11.14
CA ILE A 31 -5.63 -4.31 -10.74
C ILE A 31 -5.99 -3.64 -9.43
N SER A 32 -7.11 -2.92 -9.38
CA SER A 32 -7.51 -2.18 -8.19
C SER A 32 -9.02 -2.05 -8.09
N THR A 33 -9.53 -1.71 -6.91
CA THR A 33 -10.96 -1.40 -6.73
C THR A 33 -11.23 0.00 -7.28
N LEU A 34 -11.83 0.08 -8.47
CA LEU A 34 -12.06 1.33 -9.20
C LEU A 34 -13.55 1.72 -9.26
N SER A 35 -14.43 0.88 -8.74
CA SER A 35 -15.89 1.12 -8.67
C SER A 35 -16.45 0.85 -7.27
N GLY A 36 -17.68 1.33 -7.02
CA GLY A 36 -18.38 1.20 -5.74
C GLY A 36 -17.91 2.18 -4.64
N PRO A 37 -18.38 2.00 -3.39
CA PRO A 37 -18.18 2.95 -2.28
C PRO A 37 -16.70 3.15 -1.87
N SER A 38 -15.82 2.21 -2.21
CA SER A 38 -14.39 2.27 -1.91
C SER A 38 -13.51 2.63 -3.12
N ALA A 39 -14.11 3.03 -4.25
CA ALA A 39 -13.41 3.32 -5.49
C ALA A 39 -12.34 4.41 -5.36
N ALA A 40 -12.57 5.42 -4.52
CA ALA A 40 -11.64 6.53 -4.33
C ALA A 40 -10.21 6.06 -3.98
N LEU A 41 -10.10 4.96 -3.21
CA LEU A 41 -8.82 4.40 -2.77
C LEU A 41 -7.99 3.87 -3.94
N GLY A 42 -8.62 3.01 -4.76
CA GLY A 42 -7.96 2.44 -5.94
C GLY A 42 -7.69 3.47 -7.04
N ILE A 43 -8.59 4.44 -7.20
CA ILE A 43 -8.43 5.57 -8.13
C ILE A 43 -7.20 6.40 -7.75
N ASP A 44 -7.02 6.73 -6.48
CA ASP A 44 -5.87 7.52 -6.03
C ASP A 44 -4.54 6.77 -6.23
N ILE A 45 -4.50 5.44 -5.96
CA ILE A 45 -3.31 4.62 -6.24
C ILE A 45 -3.00 4.62 -7.74
N ARG A 46 -4.02 4.38 -8.58
CA ARG A 46 -3.89 4.34 -10.04
C ARG A 46 -3.40 5.68 -10.59
N ASP A 47 -4.07 6.75 -10.22
CA ASP A 47 -3.79 8.09 -10.72
C ASP A 47 -2.35 8.50 -10.39
N ALA A 48 -1.89 8.25 -9.18
CA ALA A 48 -0.53 8.58 -8.77
C ALA A 48 0.53 7.67 -9.44
N PHE A 49 0.23 6.39 -9.63
CA PHE A 49 1.08 5.48 -10.41
C PHE A 49 1.24 6.00 -11.85
N LEU A 50 0.13 6.30 -12.50
CA LEU A 50 0.12 6.84 -13.88
C LEU A 50 0.78 8.21 -13.97
N LEU A 51 0.62 9.07 -12.94
CA LEU A 51 1.31 10.35 -12.86
C LEU A 51 2.84 10.16 -12.85
N SER A 52 3.34 9.24 -12.05
CA SER A 52 4.78 8.93 -12.00
C SER A 52 5.31 8.48 -13.37
N VAL A 53 4.58 7.57 -14.03
CA VAL A 53 4.92 7.13 -15.40
C VAL A 53 4.89 8.31 -16.38
N LYS A 54 3.86 9.17 -16.33
CA LYS A 54 3.72 10.35 -17.17
C LYS A 54 4.87 11.34 -16.99
N LEU A 55 5.23 11.65 -15.73
CA LEU A 55 6.33 12.55 -15.41
C LEU A 55 7.70 12.01 -15.85
N ASN A 56 7.80 10.70 -16.01
CA ASN A 56 8.98 10.02 -16.55
C ASN A 56 8.89 9.79 -18.08
N GLY A 57 8.05 10.56 -18.78
CA GLY A 57 7.92 10.51 -20.25
C GLY A 57 7.25 9.24 -20.79
N GLY A 58 6.35 8.62 -20.03
CA GLY A 58 5.67 7.36 -20.39
C GLY A 58 6.56 6.13 -20.25
N LYS A 59 7.61 6.19 -19.42
CA LYS A 59 8.64 5.16 -19.31
C LYS A 59 8.83 4.67 -17.88
N LEU A 60 9.31 3.42 -17.77
CA LEU A 60 9.84 2.84 -16.53
C LEU A 60 11.24 2.27 -16.83
N GLY A 61 12.24 2.74 -16.09
CA GLY A 61 13.64 2.36 -16.27
C GLY A 61 14.22 2.68 -17.66
N GLY A 62 13.62 3.63 -18.37
CA GLY A 62 14.00 4.01 -19.72
C GLY A 62 13.23 3.30 -20.83
N LEU A 63 12.51 2.22 -20.54
CA LEU A 63 11.65 1.51 -21.49
C LEU A 63 10.23 2.09 -21.51
N PRO A 64 9.55 2.11 -22.67
CA PRO A 64 8.12 2.42 -22.74
C PRO A 64 7.31 1.57 -21.76
N ALA A 65 6.39 2.20 -21.00
CA ALA A 65 5.54 1.51 -20.05
C ALA A 65 4.14 1.27 -20.64
N GLU A 66 3.68 0.02 -20.62
CA GLU A 66 2.31 -0.36 -20.94
C GLU A 66 1.60 -0.76 -19.65
N VAL A 67 0.62 0.05 -19.20
CA VAL A 67 -0.13 -0.21 -17.98
C VAL A 67 -1.53 -0.71 -18.32
N ILE A 68 -1.81 -1.98 -18.01
CA ILE A 68 -3.09 -2.65 -18.25
C ILE A 68 -3.92 -2.53 -16.98
N VAL A 69 -4.91 -1.63 -16.99
CA VAL A 69 -5.74 -1.33 -15.83
C VAL A 69 -6.96 -2.24 -15.79
N GLY A 70 -7.22 -2.85 -14.63
CA GLY A 70 -8.40 -3.67 -14.35
C GLY A 70 -9.11 -3.22 -13.06
N ASP A 71 -10.45 -3.29 -13.08
CA ASP A 71 -11.30 -3.04 -11.90
C ASP A 71 -11.70 -4.37 -11.26
N ASP A 72 -11.27 -4.62 -10.02
CA ASP A 72 -11.64 -5.81 -9.27
C ASP A 72 -13.06 -5.75 -8.68
N GLN A 73 -13.75 -4.59 -8.81
CA GLN A 73 -15.12 -4.39 -8.34
C GLN A 73 -15.33 -4.73 -6.86
N PHE A 74 -14.26 -4.68 -6.07
CA PHE A 74 -14.29 -5.11 -4.67
C PHE A 74 -14.62 -6.60 -4.48
N LYS A 75 -14.29 -7.47 -5.47
CA LYS A 75 -14.59 -8.90 -5.50
C LYS A 75 -13.32 -9.74 -5.68
N PRO A 76 -13.02 -10.68 -4.74
CA PRO A 76 -11.82 -11.51 -4.81
C PRO A 76 -11.73 -12.40 -6.06
N ASP A 77 -12.85 -12.95 -6.53
CA ASP A 77 -12.92 -13.77 -7.75
C ASP A 77 -12.63 -12.96 -9.02
N VAL A 78 -13.13 -11.73 -9.10
CA VAL A 78 -12.83 -10.81 -10.22
C VAL A 78 -11.35 -10.42 -10.20
N GLY A 79 -10.80 -10.06 -9.04
CA GLY A 79 -9.37 -9.76 -8.90
C GLY A 79 -8.48 -10.92 -9.34
N ARG A 80 -8.83 -12.17 -8.94
CA ARG A 80 -8.11 -13.38 -9.36
C ARG A 80 -8.18 -13.61 -10.87
N GLN A 81 -9.37 -13.49 -11.48
CA GLN A 81 -9.54 -13.65 -12.93
C GLN A 81 -8.72 -12.63 -13.73
N LEU A 82 -8.69 -11.37 -13.28
CA LEU A 82 -7.88 -10.31 -13.89
C LEU A 82 -6.39 -10.61 -13.76
N ALA A 83 -5.93 -11.10 -12.59
CA ALA A 83 -4.54 -11.50 -12.40
C ALA A 83 -4.15 -12.66 -13.32
N GLU A 84 -5.01 -13.68 -13.46
CA GLU A 84 -4.80 -14.79 -14.38
C GLU A 84 -4.70 -14.31 -15.84
N LYS A 85 -5.61 -13.42 -16.26
CA LYS A 85 -5.59 -12.83 -17.60
C LYS A 85 -4.29 -12.06 -17.83
N ASN A 86 -3.93 -11.15 -16.94
CA ASN A 86 -2.72 -10.33 -17.07
C ASN A 86 -1.46 -11.20 -17.18
N ILE A 87 -1.37 -12.27 -16.39
CA ILE A 87 -0.19 -13.14 -16.36
C ILE A 87 -0.18 -14.09 -17.58
N LYS A 88 -1.30 -14.79 -17.83
CA LYS A 88 -1.34 -15.88 -18.81
C LYS A 88 -1.55 -15.40 -20.25
N LEU A 89 -2.33 -14.32 -20.44
CA LEU A 89 -2.68 -13.80 -21.77
C LEU A 89 -1.89 -12.54 -22.12
N ASP A 90 -1.92 -11.53 -21.26
CA ASP A 90 -1.28 -10.24 -21.54
C ASP A 90 0.25 -10.28 -21.32
N LYS A 91 0.75 -11.33 -20.61
CA LYS A 91 2.19 -11.54 -20.34
C LYS A 91 2.84 -10.32 -19.68
N VAL A 92 2.26 -9.87 -18.57
CA VAL A 92 2.80 -8.75 -17.79
C VAL A 92 4.10 -9.12 -17.09
N ASP A 93 5.01 -8.16 -16.97
CA ASP A 93 6.28 -8.31 -16.26
C ASP A 93 6.12 -8.11 -14.75
N PHE A 94 5.19 -7.21 -14.37
CA PHE A 94 4.85 -6.92 -12.98
C PHE A 94 3.34 -6.90 -12.80
N LEU A 95 2.89 -7.33 -11.62
CA LEU A 95 1.53 -7.16 -11.16
C LEU A 95 1.52 -6.18 -9.97
N THR A 96 0.52 -5.30 -9.90
CA THR A 96 0.38 -4.31 -8.82
C THR A 96 -1.07 -3.86 -8.65
N GLY A 97 -1.38 -3.05 -7.63
CA GLY A 97 -2.59 -2.23 -7.56
C GLY A 97 -3.61 -2.60 -6.49
N PHE A 98 -3.67 -3.84 -6.00
CA PHE A 98 -4.73 -4.27 -5.07
C PHE A 98 -4.82 -3.41 -3.80
N VAL A 99 -6.06 -2.94 -3.49
CA VAL A 99 -6.36 -2.20 -2.28
C VAL A 99 -6.59 -3.13 -1.10
N PHE A 100 -7.44 -4.14 -1.27
CA PHE A 100 -7.95 -4.97 -0.18
C PHE A 100 -7.20 -6.30 -0.07
N SER A 101 -6.82 -6.65 1.17
CA SER A 101 -6.01 -7.85 1.44
C SER A 101 -6.70 -9.16 1.07
N ASN A 102 -8.03 -9.25 1.19
CA ASN A 102 -8.78 -10.44 0.78
C ASN A 102 -8.74 -10.65 -0.75
N ILE A 103 -8.81 -9.57 -1.54
CA ILE A 103 -8.70 -9.62 -3.00
C ILE A 103 -7.27 -10.00 -3.39
N MET A 104 -6.28 -9.33 -2.79
CA MET A 104 -4.88 -9.58 -3.04
C MET A 104 -4.49 -11.03 -2.69
N LEU A 105 -4.88 -11.55 -1.51
CA LEU A 105 -4.58 -12.92 -1.10
C LEU A 105 -5.22 -13.99 -2.00
N ALA A 106 -6.38 -13.69 -2.61
CA ALA A 106 -7.00 -14.55 -3.62
C ALA A 106 -6.26 -14.53 -4.98
N SER A 107 -5.51 -13.46 -5.27
CA SER A 107 -4.96 -13.18 -6.59
C SER A 107 -3.47 -13.47 -6.71
N VAL A 108 -2.67 -13.20 -5.67
CA VAL A 108 -1.19 -13.34 -5.75
C VAL A 108 -0.66 -14.77 -5.88
N PRO A 109 -1.36 -15.86 -5.48
CA PRO A 109 -0.86 -17.21 -5.74
C PRO A 109 -0.55 -17.46 -7.21
N VAL A 110 -1.39 -16.98 -8.13
CA VAL A 110 -1.13 -17.14 -9.57
C VAL A 110 0.14 -16.39 -10.02
N ALA A 111 0.44 -15.24 -9.42
CA ALA A 111 1.68 -14.51 -9.71
C ALA A 111 2.91 -15.30 -9.21
N PHE A 112 2.86 -15.84 -8.00
CA PHE A 112 3.96 -16.62 -7.40
C PHE A 112 4.25 -17.91 -8.17
N GLU A 113 3.21 -18.66 -8.53
CA GLU A 113 3.31 -19.87 -9.34
C GLU A 113 3.95 -19.63 -10.71
N ASN A 114 3.69 -18.47 -11.31
CA ASN A 114 4.24 -18.07 -12.60
C ASN A 114 5.51 -17.22 -12.49
N LYS A 115 6.05 -17.03 -11.26
CA LYS A 115 7.26 -16.23 -10.98
C LYS A 115 7.14 -14.78 -11.44
N VAL A 116 5.93 -14.23 -11.49
CA VAL A 116 5.67 -12.82 -11.75
C VAL A 116 5.77 -12.04 -10.45
N ILE A 117 6.54 -10.95 -10.48
CA ILE A 117 6.73 -10.10 -9.30
C ILE A 117 5.47 -9.29 -9.04
N TYR A 118 4.96 -9.38 -7.81
CA TYR A 118 3.90 -8.50 -7.31
C TYR A 118 4.50 -7.42 -6.41
N VAL A 119 4.38 -6.15 -6.81
CA VAL A 119 4.75 -5.01 -5.98
C VAL A 119 3.48 -4.40 -5.42
N SER A 120 3.26 -4.55 -4.11
CA SER A 120 2.06 -4.08 -3.46
C SER A 120 2.13 -2.59 -3.12
N PRO A 121 1.26 -1.75 -3.68
CA PRO A 121 1.15 -0.36 -3.27
C PRO A 121 0.41 -0.21 -1.93
N ASN A 122 -0.52 -1.11 -1.60
CA ASN A 122 -1.40 -0.97 -0.45
C ASN A 122 -1.49 -2.23 0.41
N ALA A 123 -2.17 -3.26 -0.04
CA ALA A 123 -2.40 -4.46 0.76
C ALA A 123 -1.10 -5.18 1.12
N ALA A 124 -0.83 -5.34 2.42
CA ALA A 124 0.40 -5.97 2.92
C ALA A 124 0.12 -6.80 4.19
N PRO A 125 -0.64 -7.92 4.04
CA PRO A 125 -1.14 -8.71 5.16
C PRO A 125 -0.05 -9.47 5.90
N SER A 126 -0.25 -9.64 7.21
CA SER A 126 0.69 -10.31 8.12
C SER A 126 1.15 -11.70 7.68
N PRO A 127 0.31 -12.58 7.07
CA PRO A 127 0.80 -13.86 6.58
C PRO A 127 1.95 -13.76 5.58
N LEU A 128 1.91 -12.77 4.67
CA LEU A 128 2.98 -12.54 3.69
C LEU A 128 4.18 -11.79 4.28
N ALA A 129 4.06 -11.16 5.43
CA ALA A 129 5.20 -10.64 6.19
C ALA A 129 5.94 -11.75 6.95
N GLY A 130 5.18 -12.76 7.43
CA GLY A 130 5.67 -13.88 8.23
C GLY A 130 5.82 -15.18 7.44
N LYS A 131 5.15 -16.23 7.92
CA LYS A 131 5.32 -17.63 7.47
C LYS A 131 5.10 -17.88 5.98
N GLN A 132 4.29 -17.05 5.31
CA GLN A 132 4.00 -17.15 3.87
C GLN A 132 4.76 -16.14 3.03
N CYS A 133 5.83 -15.53 3.57
CA CYS A 133 6.63 -14.58 2.82
C CYS A 133 7.15 -15.24 1.53
N ASN A 134 7.17 -14.46 0.46
CA ASN A 134 7.44 -14.98 -0.87
C ASN A 134 8.44 -14.08 -1.61
N PRO A 135 9.46 -14.63 -2.28
CA PRO A 135 10.47 -13.85 -2.98
C PRO A 135 9.94 -13.02 -4.16
N TYR A 136 8.73 -13.26 -4.62
CA TYR A 136 8.07 -12.49 -5.67
C TYR A 136 7.09 -11.44 -5.12
N PHE A 137 7.00 -11.26 -3.79
CA PHE A 137 6.17 -10.25 -3.14
C PHE A 137 7.03 -9.12 -2.57
N PHE A 138 6.70 -7.87 -2.90
CA PHE A 138 7.31 -6.66 -2.34
C PHE A 138 6.22 -5.72 -1.82
N ALA A 139 6.23 -5.42 -0.54
CA ALA A 139 5.35 -4.41 0.05
C ALA A 139 5.98 -3.03 -0.07
N ALA A 140 5.61 -2.27 -1.10
CA ALA A 140 6.13 -0.90 -1.28
C ALA A 140 5.51 0.10 -0.28
N SER A 141 4.48 -0.30 0.45
CA SER A 141 3.65 0.56 1.31
C SER A 141 4.00 0.46 2.80
N TRP A 142 3.46 -0.52 3.48
CA TRP A 142 3.58 -0.74 4.93
C TRP A 142 3.22 -2.20 5.26
N PRO A 143 3.57 -2.75 6.44
CA PRO A 143 2.88 -3.90 7.03
C PRO A 143 1.48 -3.50 7.48
N ASN A 144 0.46 -4.33 7.25
CA ASN A 144 -0.94 -4.00 7.54
C ASN A 144 -1.20 -3.49 8.97
N ASP A 145 -0.42 -3.95 9.95
CA ASP A 145 -0.58 -3.62 11.37
C ASP A 145 0.17 -2.34 11.81
N ALA A 146 1.08 -1.82 11.01
CA ALA A 146 2.01 -0.80 11.46
C ALA A 146 1.38 0.58 11.79
N TYR A 147 0.37 1.03 11.05
CA TYR A 147 -0.35 2.27 11.40
C TYR A 147 -1.11 2.11 12.70
N HIS A 148 -1.61 0.92 12.92
CA HIS A 148 -2.40 0.55 14.07
C HIS A 148 -1.53 0.43 15.31
N GLU A 149 -0.30 -0.08 15.18
CA GLU A 149 0.74 -0.01 16.21
C GLU A 149 1.00 1.44 16.64
N ALA A 150 1.16 2.33 15.65
CA ALA A 150 1.40 3.74 15.91
C ALA A 150 0.18 4.42 16.58
N ALA A 151 -1.04 4.08 16.17
CA ALA A 151 -2.26 4.58 16.80
C ALA A 151 -2.41 4.05 18.25
N GLY A 152 -2.06 2.79 18.51
CA GLY A 152 -2.05 2.20 19.84
C GLY A 152 -1.01 2.86 20.77
N GLN A 153 0.18 3.15 20.23
CA GLN A 153 1.21 3.92 20.94
C GLN A 153 0.72 5.33 21.27
N TYR A 154 0.06 6.00 20.33
CA TYR A 154 -0.53 7.31 20.56
C TYR A 154 -1.59 7.27 21.66
N ALA A 155 -2.52 6.30 21.60
CA ALA A 155 -3.54 6.14 22.62
C ALA A 155 -2.96 5.93 24.02
N THR A 156 -1.89 5.14 24.14
CA THR A 156 -1.13 4.95 25.39
C THR A 156 -0.49 6.24 25.87
N THR A 157 0.19 6.96 24.98
CA THR A 157 0.88 8.22 25.32
C THR A 157 -0.11 9.30 25.76
N LYS A 158 -1.33 9.31 25.18
CA LYS A 158 -2.41 10.21 25.60
C LYS A 158 -3.04 9.82 26.91
N GLY A 159 -2.81 8.61 27.41
CA GLY A 159 -3.34 8.13 28.68
C GLY A 159 -4.78 7.65 28.63
N TYR A 160 -5.34 7.33 27.44
CA TYR A 160 -6.69 6.77 27.35
C TYR A 160 -6.77 5.43 28.09
N GLN A 161 -7.61 5.35 29.11
CA GLN A 161 -7.75 4.18 29.97
C GLN A 161 -8.68 3.12 29.40
N ALA A 162 -9.65 3.52 28.54
CA ALA A 162 -10.63 2.63 27.93
C ALA A 162 -10.87 3.01 26.47
N VAL A 163 -10.54 2.10 25.53
CA VAL A 163 -10.75 2.28 24.10
C VAL A 163 -11.68 1.18 23.56
N TYR A 164 -12.69 1.57 22.79
CA TYR A 164 -13.53 0.67 22.02
C TYR A 164 -12.99 0.56 20.61
N MET A 165 -12.93 -0.64 20.02
CA MET A 165 -12.27 -0.87 18.74
C MET A 165 -13.21 -1.50 17.71
N LEU A 166 -13.16 -1.00 16.46
CA LEU A 166 -13.93 -1.54 15.32
C LEU A 166 -13.05 -1.69 14.07
N ALA A 167 -13.20 -2.82 13.39
CA ALA A 167 -12.61 -3.06 12.08
C ALA A 167 -13.49 -4.01 11.25
N PRO A 168 -13.39 -4.01 9.88
CA PRO A 168 -14.11 -4.99 9.07
C PRO A 168 -13.49 -6.39 9.24
N ASN A 169 -14.34 -7.43 9.16
CA ASN A 169 -13.94 -8.81 9.32
C ASN A 169 -13.25 -9.36 8.06
N TYR A 170 -11.98 -9.01 7.88
CA TYR A 170 -11.09 -9.56 6.87
C TYR A 170 -9.63 -9.46 7.36
N GLN A 171 -8.65 -9.95 6.59
CA GLN A 171 -7.26 -10.05 7.09
C GLN A 171 -6.73 -8.70 7.61
N ALA A 172 -6.87 -7.60 6.83
CA ALA A 172 -6.36 -6.31 7.29
C ALA A 172 -7.12 -5.77 8.51
N GLY A 173 -8.40 -6.09 8.68
CA GLY A 173 -9.15 -5.74 9.89
C GLY A 173 -8.60 -6.45 11.13
N LYS A 174 -8.26 -7.73 11.00
CA LYS A 174 -7.62 -8.52 12.08
C LYS A 174 -6.24 -7.97 12.40
N ASP A 175 -5.40 -7.77 11.38
CA ASP A 175 -4.07 -7.17 11.54
C ASP A 175 -4.15 -5.81 12.23
N SER A 176 -5.20 -5.01 11.92
CA SER A 176 -5.38 -3.69 12.49
C SER A 176 -5.59 -3.70 14.01
N LEU A 177 -6.55 -4.50 14.48
CA LEU A 177 -6.86 -4.54 15.92
C LEU A 177 -5.73 -5.22 16.72
N GLU A 178 -5.09 -6.23 16.16
CA GLU A 178 -3.90 -6.84 16.78
C GLU A 178 -2.74 -5.85 16.84
N GLY A 179 -2.47 -5.09 15.79
CA GLY A 179 -1.44 -4.05 15.78
C GLY A 179 -1.71 -2.98 16.83
N PHE A 180 -2.94 -2.48 16.93
CA PHE A 180 -3.32 -1.50 17.96
C PHE A 180 -3.07 -2.05 19.37
N LYS A 181 -3.58 -3.27 19.69
CA LYS A 181 -3.42 -3.91 20.99
C LYS A 181 -1.96 -4.14 21.37
N ARG A 182 -1.07 -4.36 20.40
CA ARG A 182 0.37 -4.58 20.65
C ARG A 182 1.01 -3.41 21.41
N PHE A 183 0.58 -2.19 21.13
CA PHE A 183 1.12 -0.97 21.74
C PHE A 183 0.17 -0.25 22.70
N TYR A 184 -1.12 -0.57 22.68
CA TYR A 184 -2.08 0.01 23.61
C TYR A 184 -1.99 -0.69 24.97
N LYS A 185 -1.84 0.12 26.04
CA LYS A 185 -1.66 -0.37 27.43
C LYS A 185 -2.88 -0.19 28.32
N GLY A 186 -3.92 0.48 27.82
CA GLY A 186 -5.19 0.63 28.53
C GLY A 186 -6.12 -0.58 28.35
N ARG A 187 -7.33 -0.47 28.86
CA ARG A 187 -8.38 -1.49 28.76
C ARG A 187 -9.10 -1.41 27.41
N VAL A 188 -9.24 -2.53 26.74
CA VAL A 188 -10.15 -2.67 25.59
C VAL A 188 -11.58 -2.72 26.12
N ALA A 189 -12.37 -1.66 25.90
CA ALA A 189 -13.76 -1.53 26.34
C ALA A 189 -14.72 -2.37 25.51
N GLY A 190 -14.35 -2.71 24.29
CA GLY A 190 -15.04 -3.61 23.37
C GLY A 190 -14.26 -3.74 22.07
N GLU A 191 -14.42 -4.87 21.42
CA GLU A 191 -13.78 -5.20 20.13
C GLU A 191 -14.82 -5.80 19.20
N VAL A 192 -15.06 -5.16 18.04
CA VAL A 192 -16.07 -5.58 17.08
C VAL A 192 -15.50 -5.68 15.68
N TYR A 193 -15.77 -6.81 15.03
CA TYR A 193 -15.54 -7.01 13.62
C TYR A 193 -16.85 -6.85 12.85
N THR A 194 -16.94 -5.79 12.04
CA THR A 194 -18.13 -5.47 11.21
C THR A 194 -18.08 -6.24 9.89
N GLN A 195 -19.19 -6.28 9.17
CA GLN A 195 -19.19 -6.83 7.83
C GLN A 195 -18.30 -5.96 6.91
N LEU A 196 -17.48 -6.59 6.07
CA LEU A 196 -16.70 -5.86 5.06
C LEU A 196 -17.65 -5.20 4.04
N GLY A 197 -17.54 -3.87 3.89
CA GLY A 197 -18.45 -3.07 3.06
C GLY A 197 -19.70 -2.56 3.80
N GLN A 198 -19.84 -2.78 5.11
CA GLN A 198 -20.96 -2.25 5.91
C GLN A 198 -21.02 -0.72 5.84
N LEU A 199 -22.24 -0.18 5.77
CA LEU A 199 -22.50 1.27 5.70
C LEU A 199 -23.43 1.79 6.81
N ASP A 200 -24.13 0.92 7.53
CA ASP A 200 -24.94 1.26 8.69
C ASP A 200 -24.26 0.73 9.97
N TYR A 201 -24.03 1.63 10.92
CA TYR A 201 -23.32 1.36 12.17
C TYR A 201 -24.18 1.64 13.42
N SER A 202 -25.50 1.74 13.26
CA SER A 202 -26.41 2.07 14.36
C SER A 202 -26.30 1.10 15.55
N ALA A 203 -26.13 -0.20 15.28
CA ALA A 203 -25.94 -1.22 16.30
C ALA A 203 -24.61 -1.05 17.05
N GLU A 204 -23.51 -0.86 16.33
CA GLU A 204 -22.19 -0.67 16.90
C GLU A 204 -22.10 0.64 17.71
N LEU A 205 -22.73 1.71 17.23
CA LEU A 205 -22.79 2.98 17.96
C LEU A 205 -23.61 2.89 19.25
N ALA A 206 -24.65 2.07 19.28
CA ALA A 206 -25.38 1.77 20.51
C ALA A 206 -24.49 1.01 21.53
N GLN A 207 -23.67 0.05 21.06
CA GLN A 207 -22.72 -0.66 21.90
C GLN A 207 -21.61 0.29 22.43
N VAL A 208 -21.07 1.17 21.59
CA VAL A 208 -20.12 2.20 22.00
C VAL A 208 -20.69 3.08 23.10
N ARG A 209 -21.94 3.55 22.92
CA ARG A 209 -22.64 4.36 23.93
C ARG A 209 -22.77 3.63 25.27
N ALA A 210 -23.13 2.35 25.23
CA ALA A 210 -23.27 1.52 26.43
C ALA A 210 -21.95 1.27 27.15
N ALA A 211 -20.86 1.07 26.38
CA ALA A 211 -19.53 0.80 26.90
C ALA A 211 -18.84 2.03 27.53
N LYS A 212 -19.28 3.25 27.18
CA LYS A 212 -18.75 4.54 27.67
C LYS A 212 -17.22 4.61 27.64
N PRO A 213 -16.57 4.37 26.48
CA PRO A 213 -15.12 4.46 26.37
C PRO A 213 -14.68 5.92 26.36
N GLU A 214 -13.40 6.20 26.67
CA GLU A 214 -12.78 7.51 26.51
C GLU A 214 -12.46 7.81 25.03
N ALA A 215 -12.16 6.76 24.27
CA ALA A 215 -11.94 6.88 22.84
C ALA A 215 -12.48 5.66 22.06
N VAL A 216 -12.79 5.89 20.81
CA VAL A 216 -13.11 4.84 19.81
C VAL A 216 -11.97 4.81 18.81
N TYR A 217 -11.41 3.64 18.57
CA TYR A 217 -10.47 3.36 17.51
C TYR A 217 -11.19 2.65 16.36
N ILE A 218 -11.04 3.16 15.15
CA ILE A 218 -11.64 2.54 13.95
C ILE A 218 -10.59 2.30 12.87
N PHE A 219 -10.69 1.15 12.20
CA PHE A 219 -10.10 0.94 10.89
C PHE A 219 -11.24 0.66 9.91
N LEU A 220 -11.73 1.69 9.23
CA LEU A 220 -12.86 1.65 8.30
C LEU A 220 -12.51 2.48 7.04
N PRO A 221 -11.79 1.91 6.06
CA PRO A 221 -11.34 2.64 4.87
C PRO A 221 -12.48 2.97 3.89
N GLY A 222 -12.37 4.11 3.21
CA GLY A 222 -13.31 4.54 2.16
C GLY A 222 -14.72 4.80 2.67
N GLY A 223 -15.73 4.36 1.93
CA GLY A 223 -17.13 4.56 2.25
C GLY A 223 -17.56 4.06 3.63
N MET A 224 -16.91 3.02 4.15
CA MET A 224 -17.14 2.52 5.51
C MET A 224 -16.81 3.60 6.55
N GLY A 225 -15.63 4.23 6.46
CA GLY A 225 -15.21 5.30 7.37
C GLY A 225 -16.09 6.54 7.25
N VAL A 226 -16.41 6.96 6.04
CA VAL A 226 -17.30 8.10 5.80
C VAL A 226 -18.64 7.92 6.52
N ASN A 227 -19.28 6.74 6.38
CA ASN A 227 -20.56 6.46 6.98
C ASN A 227 -20.49 6.34 8.49
N PHE A 228 -19.47 5.65 9.01
CA PHE A 228 -19.28 5.54 10.46
C PHE A 228 -19.11 6.94 11.10
N ILE A 229 -18.21 7.77 10.58
CA ILE A 229 -17.92 9.08 11.17
C ILE A 229 -19.17 9.97 11.14
N LYS A 230 -19.90 10.01 10.02
CA LYS A 230 -21.17 10.77 9.92
C LYS A 230 -22.19 10.31 10.95
N GLN A 231 -22.38 9.00 11.11
CA GLN A 231 -23.32 8.42 12.08
C GLN A 231 -22.84 8.63 13.53
N PHE A 232 -21.53 8.52 13.81
CA PHE A 232 -20.94 8.80 15.13
C PHE A 232 -21.19 10.24 15.57
N VAL A 233 -21.01 11.20 14.65
CA VAL A 233 -21.30 12.62 14.90
C VAL A 233 -22.80 12.86 15.05
N ALA A 234 -23.63 12.32 14.16
CA ALA A 234 -25.11 12.46 14.23
C ALA A 234 -25.70 11.85 15.51
N ALA A 235 -25.09 10.77 16.02
CA ALA A 235 -25.46 10.18 17.31
C ALA A 235 -25.01 11.03 18.52
N GLY A 236 -24.28 12.13 18.30
CA GLY A 236 -23.77 13.02 19.35
C GLY A 236 -22.59 12.45 20.15
N LEU A 237 -22.05 11.30 19.76
CA LEU A 237 -20.96 10.62 20.48
C LEU A 237 -19.64 11.40 20.43
N SER A 238 -19.42 12.16 19.37
CA SER A 238 -18.19 12.97 19.18
C SER A 238 -18.03 14.10 20.20
N LYS A 239 -19.06 14.40 21.01
CA LYS A 239 -18.98 15.42 22.06
C LYS A 239 -18.18 14.95 23.27
N ASP A 240 -18.25 13.65 23.58
CA ASP A 240 -17.72 13.07 24.82
C ASP A 240 -16.66 12.00 24.56
N ILE A 241 -16.61 11.43 23.36
CA ILE A 241 -15.74 10.30 23.01
C ILE A 241 -14.80 10.72 21.88
N GLN A 242 -13.50 10.56 22.10
CA GLN A 242 -12.49 10.85 21.09
C GLN A 242 -12.47 9.79 20.00
N LEU A 243 -12.28 10.21 18.74
CA LEU A 243 -12.07 9.30 17.62
C LEU A 243 -10.58 9.22 17.27
N ILE A 244 -10.04 8.03 17.26
CA ILE A 244 -8.66 7.72 16.84
C ILE A 244 -8.75 6.86 15.59
N THR A 245 -7.96 7.19 14.57
CA THR A 245 -7.98 6.50 13.28
C THR A 245 -6.57 6.16 12.81
N PRO A 246 -6.39 5.16 11.96
CA PRO A 246 -5.24 5.12 11.05
C PRO A 246 -5.48 6.08 9.89
N GLY A 247 -4.41 6.44 9.18
CA GLY A 247 -4.50 7.33 8.02
C GLY A 247 -5.54 6.93 6.97
N PHE A 248 -5.88 5.65 6.89
CA PHE A 248 -6.90 5.13 5.96
C PHE A 248 -8.34 5.56 6.26
N SER A 249 -8.63 5.94 7.50
CA SER A 249 -9.99 6.29 7.95
C SER A 249 -10.14 7.78 8.22
N SER A 250 -9.14 8.60 7.90
CA SER A 250 -9.16 10.05 8.13
C SER A 250 -8.32 10.83 7.09
N ASP A 251 -8.08 10.27 5.93
CA ASP A 251 -7.29 10.96 4.91
C ASP A 251 -8.14 11.87 4.01
N GLN A 252 -7.53 12.49 3.00
CA GLN A 252 -8.12 13.53 2.17
C GLN A 252 -9.42 13.12 1.47
N ASP A 253 -9.60 11.83 1.13
CA ASP A 253 -10.86 11.30 0.59
C ASP A 253 -11.99 11.32 1.63
N ILE A 254 -11.70 10.92 2.87
CA ILE A 254 -12.65 10.95 3.99
C ILE A 254 -12.93 12.40 4.41
N ILE A 255 -11.89 13.24 4.53
CA ILE A 255 -12.01 14.66 4.87
C ILE A 255 -12.94 15.38 3.88
N ARG A 256 -12.76 15.16 2.57
CA ARG A 256 -13.64 15.75 1.54
C ARG A 256 -15.10 15.32 1.67
N ALA A 257 -15.33 14.07 2.06
CA ALA A 257 -16.68 13.49 2.14
C ALA A 257 -17.41 13.84 3.44
N VAL A 258 -16.68 14.08 4.53
CA VAL A 258 -17.25 14.35 5.87
C VAL A 258 -17.23 15.83 6.21
N GLY A 259 -16.17 16.55 5.89
CA GLY A 259 -16.02 18.00 6.14
C GLY A 259 -15.60 18.34 7.58
N ASP A 260 -16.11 19.46 8.10
CA ASP A 260 -15.71 20.04 9.41
C ASP A 260 -15.76 19.07 10.60
N PRO A 261 -16.64 18.06 10.68
CA PRO A 261 -16.59 17.07 11.74
C PRO A 261 -15.25 16.30 11.87
N MET A 262 -14.40 16.37 10.84
CA MET A 262 -13.05 15.78 10.88
C MET A 262 -12.04 16.60 11.68
N LEU A 263 -12.30 17.89 11.93
CA LEU A 263 -11.38 18.76 12.66
C LEU A 263 -10.99 18.18 14.02
N GLY A 264 -9.69 18.14 14.29
CA GLY A 264 -9.15 17.65 15.54
C GLY A 264 -9.05 16.14 15.67
N ILE A 265 -9.48 15.35 14.66
CA ILE A 265 -9.26 13.90 14.64
C ILE A 265 -7.78 13.63 14.45
N PHE A 266 -7.22 12.76 15.31
CA PHE A 266 -5.85 12.30 15.24
C PHE A 266 -5.75 10.98 14.48
N ASP A 267 -4.71 10.87 13.66
CA ASP A 267 -4.38 9.63 12.97
C ASP A 267 -2.88 9.32 12.97
N ALA A 268 -2.56 8.09 12.59
CA ALA A 268 -1.19 7.66 12.37
C ALA A 268 -1.00 7.19 10.92
N ALA A 269 0.07 7.66 10.26
CA ALA A 269 0.40 7.29 8.89
C ALA A 269 1.91 7.31 8.63
N HIS A 270 2.35 6.65 7.53
CA HIS A 270 3.75 6.68 7.09
C HIS A 270 4.08 7.86 6.18
N TRP A 271 3.07 8.62 5.77
CA TRP A 271 3.19 9.76 4.87
C TRP A 271 2.26 10.90 5.30
N ALA A 272 2.65 12.14 4.96
CA ALA A 272 1.83 13.32 5.12
C ALA A 272 2.10 14.32 3.99
N LEU A 273 1.11 15.17 3.71
CA LEU A 273 1.20 16.23 2.70
C LEU A 273 2.38 17.18 2.94
N ASP A 274 2.65 17.47 4.21
CA ASP A 274 3.61 18.48 4.67
C ASP A 274 5.00 17.91 5.00
N LEU A 275 5.33 16.67 4.60
CA LEU A 275 6.68 16.13 4.76
C LEU A 275 7.70 16.96 3.98
N ASP A 276 8.72 17.45 4.71
CA ASP A 276 9.74 18.37 4.19
C ASP A 276 10.86 17.63 3.44
N ASN A 277 10.52 17.06 2.28
CA ASN A 277 11.51 16.55 1.33
C ASN A 277 11.13 16.91 -0.11
N ALA A 278 12.15 17.04 -0.98
CA ALA A 278 11.96 17.50 -2.35
C ALA A 278 11.05 16.57 -3.18
N ALA A 279 11.15 15.25 -2.98
CA ALA A 279 10.34 14.27 -3.71
C ALA A 279 8.85 14.45 -3.35
N ASN A 280 8.53 14.64 -2.06
CA ASN A 280 7.17 14.85 -1.59
C ASN A 280 6.59 16.17 -2.11
N LYS A 281 7.33 17.26 -1.99
CA LYS A 281 6.89 18.58 -2.49
C LYS A 281 6.55 18.54 -3.98
N LYS A 282 7.41 17.89 -4.78
CA LYS A 282 7.15 17.69 -6.21
C LYS A 282 5.91 16.85 -6.44
N PHE A 283 5.79 15.71 -5.76
CA PHE A 283 4.64 14.82 -5.90
C PHE A 283 3.33 15.53 -5.58
N VAL A 284 3.23 16.20 -4.43
CA VAL A 284 2.00 16.91 -4.02
C VAL A 284 1.62 17.97 -5.04
N ALA A 285 2.58 18.79 -5.49
CA ALA A 285 2.33 19.85 -6.46
C ALA A 285 1.88 19.29 -7.83
N GLU A 286 2.56 18.28 -8.37
CA GLU A 286 2.21 17.70 -9.66
C GLU A 286 0.89 16.93 -9.62
N PHE A 287 0.59 16.23 -8.50
CA PHE A 287 -0.68 15.53 -8.32
C PHE A 287 -1.86 16.51 -8.25
N GLU A 288 -1.74 17.58 -7.46
CA GLU A 288 -2.78 18.61 -7.36
C GLU A 288 -2.98 19.35 -8.70
N LYS A 289 -1.89 19.62 -9.40
CA LYS A 289 -1.93 20.23 -10.75
C LYS A 289 -2.67 19.36 -11.76
N GLU A 290 -2.41 18.05 -11.76
CA GLU A 290 -3.00 17.11 -12.72
C GLU A 290 -4.46 16.80 -12.40
N TYR A 291 -4.74 16.44 -11.13
CA TYR A 291 -6.04 15.90 -10.74
C TYR A 291 -6.97 16.88 -10.01
N LYS A 292 -6.51 18.12 -9.77
CA LYS A 292 -7.29 19.18 -9.12
C LYS A 292 -7.80 18.81 -7.72
N ARG A 293 -7.09 17.94 -7.03
CA ARG A 293 -7.34 17.54 -5.66
C ARG A 293 -6.02 17.22 -4.93
N LEU A 294 -6.02 17.33 -3.61
CA LEU A 294 -4.86 16.92 -2.81
C LEU A 294 -4.70 15.39 -2.84
N PRO A 295 -3.44 14.89 -2.92
CA PRO A 295 -3.18 13.45 -2.84
C PRO A 295 -3.50 12.90 -1.45
N THR A 296 -3.79 11.59 -1.40
CA THR A 296 -3.99 10.80 -0.19
C THR A 296 -2.76 9.95 0.13
N VAL A 297 -2.76 9.25 1.29
CA VAL A 297 -1.77 8.18 1.55
C VAL A 297 -1.77 7.13 0.44
N TYR A 298 -2.95 6.81 -0.12
CA TYR A 298 -3.07 5.87 -1.23
C TYR A 298 -2.37 6.38 -2.50
N ALA A 299 -2.52 7.66 -2.80
CA ALA A 299 -1.81 8.28 -3.92
C ALA A 299 -0.29 8.22 -3.72
N SER A 300 0.21 8.53 -2.50
CA SER A 300 1.64 8.44 -2.20
C SER A 300 2.21 7.04 -2.44
N GLN A 301 1.43 6.02 -2.16
CA GLN A 301 1.80 4.61 -2.34
C GLN A 301 1.89 4.21 -3.82
N GLY A 302 0.91 4.63 -4.62
CA GLY A 302 0.91 4.41 -6.07
C GLY A 302 2.11 5.06 -6.74
N TYR A 303 2.41 6.30 -6.35
CA TYR A 303 3.55 7.06 -6.88
C TYR A 303 4.88 6.38 -6.56
N ASP A 304 5.10 6.04 -5.28
CA ASP A 304 6.32 5.34 -4.83
C ASP A 304 6.47 3.95 -5.46
N THR A 305 5.37 3.24 -5.69
CA THR A 305 5.41 1.93 -6.36
C THR A 305 5.93 2.05 -7.79
N ALA A 306 5.49 3.06 -8.52
CA ALA A 306 6.00 3.31 -9.88
C ALA A 306 7.49 3.71 -9.86
N LEU A 307 7.92 4.54 -8.90
CA LEU A 307 9.33 4.92 -8.74
C LEU A 307 10.21 3.72 -8.38
N LEU A 308 9.73 2.82 -7.53
CA LEU A 308 10.45 1.61 -7.15
C LEU A 308 10.63 0.68 -8.35
N ILE A 309 9.58 0.44 -9.14
CA ILE A 309 9.66 -0.36 -10.37
C ILE A 309 10.60 0.31 -11.39
N ASP A 310 10.48 1.64 -11.59
CA ASP A 310 11.37 2.40 -12.47
C ASP A 310 12.84 2.21 -12.09
N SER A 311 13.15 2.33 -10.79
CA SER A 311 14.52 2.18 -10.30
C SER A 311 15.08 0.77 -10.55
N ALA A 312 14.26 -0.26 -10.36
CA ALA A 312 14.67 -1.65 -10.55
C ALA A 312 14.91 -1.96 -12.03
N VAL A 313 14.01 -1.55 -12.92
CA VAL A 313 14.16 -1.73 -14.37
C VAL A 313 15.40 -0.99 -14.89
N ARG A 314 15.67 0.21 -14.37
CA ARG A 314 16.85 1.00 -14.68
C ARG A 314 18.15 0.30 -14.25
N GLU A 315 18.16 -0.27 -13.04
CA GLU A 315 19.34 -0.96 -12.49
C GLU A 315 19.71 -2.19 -13.32
N VAL A 316 18.72 -2.95 -13.78
CA VAL A 316 18.97 -4.10 -14.67
C VAL A 316 19.17 -3.70 -16.14
N LYS A 317 19.20 -2.38 -16.45
CA LYS A 317 19.38 -1.84 -17.81
C LYS A 317 18.34 -2.39 -18.79
N GLY A 318 17.07 -2.48 -18.37
CA GLY A 318 15.96 -2.98 -19.16
C GLY A 318 15.90 -4.49 -19.39
N ARG A 319 16.80 -5.28 -18.79
CA ARG A 319 16.80 -6.75 -18.89
C ARG A 319 15.85 -7.37 -17.89
N ILE A 320 14.55 -7.13 -18.09
CA ILE A 320 13.49 -7.54 -17.17
C ILE A 320 13.20 -9.04 -17.18
N GLU A 321 13.62 -9.75 -18.22
CA GLU A 321 13.62 -11.21 -18.31
C GLU A 321 14.52 -11.87 -17.25
N ASN A 322 15.51 -11.15 -16.74
CA ASN A 322 16.33 -11.57 -15.60
C ASN A 322 15.58 -11.29 -14.29
N THR A 323 14.55 -12.09 -14.01
CA THR A 323 13.69 -11.93 -12.81
C THR A 323 14.48 -11.87 -11.51
N GLU A 324 15.58 -12.63 -11.37
CA GLU A 324 16.41 -12.59 -10.16
C GLU A 324 17.13 -11.23 -10.03
N GLY A 325 17.72 -10.74 -11.13
CA GLY A 325 18.32 -9.41 -11.17
C GLY A 325 17.32 -8.31 -10.81
N VAL A 326 16.09 -8.40 -11.33
CA VAL A 326 15.00 -7.45 -11.02
C VAL A 326 14.61 -7.53 -9.53
N ARG A 327 14.50 -8.73 -8.95
CA ARG A 327 14.23 -8.91 -7.52
C ARG A 327 15.29 -8.28 -6.64
N MET A 328 16.57 -8.48 -6.97
CA MET A 328 17.69 -7.87 -6.24
C MET A 328 17.68 -6.34 -6.37
N ALA A 329 17.36 -5.82 -7.54
CA ALA A 329 17.24 -4.39 -7.79
C ALA A 329 16.07 -3.78 -6.99
N LEU A 330 14.90 -4.42 -6.96
CA LEU A 330 13.78 -4.01 -6.10
C LEU A 330 14.17 -4.00 -4.62
N LYS A 331 14.85 -5.05 -4.15
CA LYS A 331 15.29 -5.16 -2.75
C LYS A 331 16.28 -4.06 -2.36
N SER A 332 17.11 -3.59 -3.30
CA SER A 332 18.03 -2.47 -3.07
C SER A 332 17.33 -1.12 -2.90
N ALA A 333 16.09 -0.99 -3.38
CA ALA A 333 15.22 0.16 -3.24
C ALA A 333 15.90 1.52 -3.57
N LYS A 334 16.62 1.59 -4.68
CA LYS A 334 17.38 2.78 -5.10
C LYS A 334 16.48 3.85 -5.74
N PHE A 335 15.54 4.38 -4.99
CA PHE A 335 14.66 5.47 -5.41
C PHE A 335 14.48 6.50 -4.30
N GLN A 336 14.01 7.69 -4.65
CA GLN A 336 13.69 8.74 -3.68
C GLN A 336 12.21 8.68 -3.36
N SER A 337 11.87 8.04 -2.25
CA SER A 337 10.51 7.93 -1.77
C SER A 337 9.95 9.28 -1.33
N VAL A 338 8.68 9.53 -1.61
CA VAL A 338 7.95 10.71 -1.12
C VAL A 338 7.80 10.70 0.41
N ARG A 339 7.99 9.55 1.05
CA ARG A 339 7.97 9.36 2.50
C ARG A 339 9.30 9.69 3.20
N GLY A 340 10.36 9.95 2.44
CA GLY A 340 11.72 10.11 2.94
C GLY A 340 12.49 8.78 2.97
N PRO A 341 13.31 8.51 4.00
CA PRO A 341 14.10 7.28 4.07
C PRO A 341 13.25 6.02 3.97
N PHE A 342 13.65 5.13 3.05
CA PHE A 342 12.97 3.88 2.76
C PHE A 342 13.98 2.78 2.51
N ARG A 343 13.76 1.61 3.12
CA ARG A 343 14.52 0.39 2.85
C ARG A 343 13.66 -0.84 3.13
N PHE A 344 13.96 -1.94 2.46
CA PHE A 344 13.31 -3.21 2.76
C PHE A 344 14.01 -3.96 3.90
N ASN A 345 13.20 -4.66 4.69
CA ASN A 345 13.64 -5.74 5.55
C ASN A 345 13.86 -7.01 4.72
N ARG A 346 14.44 -8.09 5.33
CA ARG A 346 14.72 -9.35 4.62
C ARG A 346 13.47 -10.01 4.01
N ASN A 347 12.29 -9.81 4.62
CA ASN A 347 11.00 -10.29 4.13
C ASN A 347 10.34 -9.37 3.10
N GLN A 348 11.07 -8.38 2.60
CA GLN A 348 10.61 -7.43 1.56
C GLN A 348 9.42 -6.55 2.01
N TYR A 349 9.30 -6.33 3.32
CA TYR A 349 8.45 -5.32 3.93
C TYR A 349 9.27 -4.07 4.29
N PRO A 350 8.66 -2.86 4.30
CA PRO A 350 9.42 -1.64 4.48
C PRO A 350 9.85 -1.43 5.93
N ILE A 351 11.00 -0.79 6.09
CA ILE A 351 11.45 -0.15 7.32
C ILE A 351 11.36 1.35 7.07
N GLN A 352 10.53 2.06 7.87
CA GLN A 352 10.19 3.47 7.62
C GLN A 352 9.69 4.17 8.89
N ASN A 353 9.44 5.47 8.77
CA ASN A 353 8.88 6.28 9.86
C ASN A 353 7.34 6.23 9.84
N TYR A 354 6.75 6.45 11.04
CA TYR A 354 5.32 6.64 11.21
C TYR A 354 5.08 7.92 12.00
N TYR A 355 4.16 8.73 11.50
CA TYR A 355 3.87 10.07 11.98
C TYR A 355 2.52 10.13 12.65
N LEU A 356 2.42 10.92 13.73
CA LEU A 356 1.16 11.41 14.26
C LEU A 356 0.73 12.59 13.39
N ARG A 357 -0.53 12.56 12.96
CA ARG A 357 -1.13 13.67 12.22
C ARG A 357 -2.42 14.10 12.92
N VAL A 358 -2.88 15.30 12.65
CA VAL A 358 -4.17 15.83 13.08
C VAL A 358 -4.86 16.52 11.91
N VAL A 359 -6.16 16.35 11.79
CA VAL A 359 -6.94 17.11 10.80
C VAL A 359 -7.05 18.56 11.28
N GLY A 360 -6.54 19.47 10.47
CA GLY A 360 -6.52 20.90 10.72
C GLY A 360 -6.74 21.68 9.43
N LYS A 361 -6.54 23.00 9.48
CA LYS A 361 -6.60 23.86 8.29
C LYS A 361 -5.21 24.23 7.81
N ASP A 362 -4.99 24.18 6.51
CA ASP A 362 -3.78 24.73 5.87
C ASP A 362 -3.86 26.26 5.74
N SER A 363 -2.83 26.86 5.13
CA SER A 363 -2.77 28.31 4.90
C SER A 363 -3.83 28.85 3.95
N GLN A 364 -4.50 27.98 3.19
CA GLN A 364 -5.61 28.32 2.29
C GLN A 364 -6.99 28.05 2.93
N GLY A 365 -7.01 27.65 4.21
CA GLY A 365 -8.24 27.30 4.94
C GLY A 365 -8.82 25.92 4.59
N ARG A 366 -8.12 25.09 3.80
CA ARG A 366 -8.56 23.73 3.44
C ARG A 366 -8.31 22.76 4.58
N LEU A 367 -9.23 21.83 4.80
CA LEU A 367 -9.05 20.75 5.75
C LEU A 367 -8.00 19.76 5.23
N VAL A 368 -6.96 19.53 6.02
CA VAL A 368 -5.82 18.67 5.68
C VAL A 368 -5.29 17.95 6.92
N ASN A 369 -4.65 16.81 6.72
CA ASN A 369 -3.83 16.19 7.77
C ASN A 369 -2.50 16.94 7.91
N ARG A 370 -2.20 17.38 9.12
CA ARG A 370 -0.96 18.07 9.48
C ARG A 370 -0.11 17.19 10.39
N THR A 371 1.17 17.11 10.09
CA THR A 371 2.14 16.36 10.90
C THR A 371 2.33 17.02 12.27
N MET A 372 2.19 16.23 13.33
CA MET A 372 2.41 16.64 14.73
C MET A 372 3.73 16.14 15.30
N GLY A 373 4.29 15.10 14.69
CA GLY A 373 5.56 14.50 15.11
C GLY A 373 5.71 13.07 14.62
N THR A 374 6.85 12.46 14.96
CA THR A 374 7.15 11.07 14.62
C THR A 374 6.82 10.18 15.82
N ILE A 375 5.95 9.17 15.60
CA ILE A 375 5.63 8.16 16.64
C ILE A 375 6.69 7.07 16.62
N PHE A 376 6.99 6.51 15.45
CA PHE A 376 8.04 5.52 15.27
C PHE A 376 9.03 5.98 14.22
N LYS A 377 10.32 5.78 14.52
CA LYS A 377 11.42 6.01 13.59
C LYS A 377 12.02 4.66 13.19
N ASP A 378 12.29 4.48 11.90
CA ASP A 378 12.89 3.24 11.35
C ASP A 378 12.17 1.95 11.81
N ARG A 379 10.84 1.97 11.87
CA ARG A 379 10.03 0.82 12.28
C ARG A 379 9.88 -0.18 11.14
N GLY A 380 10.29 -1.43 11.37
CA GLY A 380 9.96 -2.58 10.54
C GLY A 380 8.68 -3.28 11.01
N ASP A 381 8.35 -4.41 10.39
CA ASP A 381 7.21 -5.25 10.75
C ASP A 381 7.51 -6.17 11.94
N ALA A 382 6.44 -6.70 12.56
CA ALA A 382 6.51 -7.58 13.71
C ALA A 382 6.72 -9.07 13.34
N TYR A 383 6.71 -9.41 12.05
CA TYR A 383 6.65 -10.80 11.58
C TYR A 383 7.92 -11.28 10.88
N VAL A 384 8.92 -10.43 10.73
CA VAL A 384 10.14 -10.71 9.97
C VAL A 384 10.85 -11.98 10.44
N ASP A 385 10.81 -12.28 11.73
CA ASP A 385 11.44 -13.46 12.30
C ASP A 385 10.73 -14.78 11.98
N GLU A 386 9.45 -14.70 11.59
CA GLU A 386 8.68 -15.85 11.11
C GLU A 386 8.91 -16.16 9.63
N CYS A 387 9.50 -15.22 8.87
CA CYS A 387 9.74 -15.38 7.44
C CYS A 387 10.94 -16.30 7.19
N PRO A 388 10.78 -17.41 6.43
CA PRO A 388 11.86 -18.35 6.13
C PRO A 388 12.87 -17.81 5.08
N MET A 389 12.61 -16.69 4.41
CA MET A 389 13.59 -16.08 3.48
C MET A 389 14.84 -15.60 4.23
N LYS A 390 16.02 -15.85 3.64
CA LYS A 390 17.32 -15.45 4.17
C LYS A 390 17.80 -14.11 3.62
#